data_00147187fa724df3abbf00f99f36c29c
#
_entry.id   00147187fa724df3abbf00f99f36c29c
#
_cell.length_a   1.000
_cell.length_b   1.000
_cell.length_c   1.000
_cell.angle_alpha   90.00
_cell.angle_beta   90.00
_cell.angle_gamma   90.00
#
_symmetry.space_group_name_H-M   'P 1'
#
loop_
_entity.id
_entity.type
_entity.pdbx_description
1 polymer ?
#
loop_
_entity_poly.entity_id
_entity_poly.type
_entity_poly.pdbx_seq_one_letter_code
_entity_poly.pdbx_strand_id
1 'polypeptide(L)'
;MTEIFILFLLILINAFFVITEMALVSVRKARLEAMKNKGDQKAAAALKLAENPERFLSTVQIGITLVSILTGLYSGEKFGKDLEPVIAQVGFLKEYASTISTTIVVVLVTFASIILGELIPKRIALLRAEKISRAVAGPMMVLSRIAYPIVALLSFVSNLVFKIFKIKTHSDSAVTEEEIKMLITEGSEHGEIEEDEKEIIERVFHLGDRSITSLMTHRTDIVWVDLTDTVSHLKNRFDQFVFSAYPVCEGTIDNIKGLVYVKDLLKARPEMTIAELVRPAMFVPENNTAYQLLERFKATKIHICFIVNEYGTLEGMITLNDILEAIVGDVSQVGQEEYEIVERADGTFLVDAQIHFYDFLSYFERGDWLKNEEQDFDTLAGFTLHHLEHIPLAGETFEWRDFHFEVMDMDGQRIDKILVKISEGLK
;
A
#
# COMPACT_ATOMS: atom_id res chain seq x y z
N MET A 1 -50.29 -2.52 -32.54
CA MET A 1 -49.15 -1.58 -32.72
C MET A 1 -48.86 -0.81 -31.44
N THR A 2 -49.86 -0.15 -30.86
CA THR A 2 -49.69 0.63 -29.59
C THR A 2 -49.21 -0.22 -28.42
N GLU A 3 -49.68 -1.46 -28.33
CA GLU A 3 -49.34 -2.39 -27.26
C GLU A 3 -47.87 -2.84 -27.31
N ILE A 4 -47.36 -3.15 -28.50
CA ILE A 4 -45.94 -3.49 -28.73
C ILE A 4 -45.04 -2.29 -28.39
N PHE A 5 -45.48 -1.06 -28.73
CA PHE A 5 -44.75 0.17 -28.41
C PHE A 5 -44.67 0.39 -26.90
N ILE A 6 -45.77 0.17 -26.15
CA ILE A 6 -45.77 0.28 -24.68
C ILE A 6 -44.80 -0.78 -24.07
N LEU A 7 -44.87 -2.03 -24.53
CA LEU A 7 -43.97 -3.09 -24.06
C LEU A 7 -42.50 -2.73 -24.31
N PHE A 8 -42.19 -2.26 -25.54
CA PHE A 8 -40.83 -1.83 -25.88
C PHE A 8 -40.39 -0.64 -25.02
N LEU A 9 -41.25 0.31 -24.74
CA LEU A 9 -40.94 1.43 -23.86
C LEU A 9 -40.65 0.99 -22.42
N LEU A 10 -41.43 0.03 -21.88
CA LEU A 10 -41.17 -0.54 -20.56
C LEU A 10 -39.81 -1.25 -20.50
N ILE A 11 -39.45 -2.04 -21.52
CA ILE A 11 -38.13 -2.69 -21.61
C ILE A 11 -37.02 -1.64 -21.70
N LEU A 12 -37.20 -0.56 -22.43
CA LEU A 12 -36.24 0.57 -22.52
C LEU A 12 -36.04 1.29 -21.18
N ILE A 13 -37.13 1.51 -20.43
CA ILE A 13 -37.06 2.11 -19.08
C ILE A 13 -36.31 1.17 -18.13
N ASN A 14 -36.55 -0.15 -18.22
CA ASN A 14 -35.80 -1.13 -17.45
C ASN A 14 -34.29 -1.08 -17.81
N ALA A 15 -33.98 -1.07 -19.09
CA ALA A 15 -32.59 -0.95 -19.58
C ALA A 15 -31.90 0.34 -19.07
N PHE A 16 -32.64 1.47 -19.00
CA PHE A 16 -32.11 2.70 -18.44
C PHE A 16 -31.73 2.56 -16.96
N PHE A 17 -32.55 1.92 -16.15
CA PHE A 17 -32.23 1.68 -14.75
C PHE A 17 -31.03 0.77 -14.61
N VAL A 18 -30.99 -0.34 -15.32
CA VAL A 18 -29.89 -1.33 -15.26
C VAL A 18 -28.58 -0.73 -15.75
N ILE A 19 -28.58 0.03 -16.84
CA ILE A 19 -27.37 0.68 -17.36
C ILE A 19 -26.84 1.73 -16.37
N THR A 20 -27.76 2.44 -15.69
CA THR A 20 -27.41 3.44 -14.68
C THR A 20 -26.79 2.80 -13.45
N GLU A 21 -27.38 1.70 -12.96
CA GLU A 21 -26.85 0.94 -11.84
C GLU A 21 -25.42 0.47 -12.10
N MET A 22 -25.24 -0.26 -13.18
CA MET A 22 -23.93 -0.83 -13.51
C MET A 22 -22.88 0.21 -13.81
N ALA A 23 -23.24 1.30 -14.49
CA ALA A 23 -22.29 2.37 -14.78
C ALA A 23 -21.80 3.10 -13.52
N LEU A 24 -22.70 3.40 -12.57
CA LEU A 24 -22.33 4.10 -11.34
C LEU A 24 -21.63 3.21 -10.32
N VAL A 25 -21.90 1.90 -10.30
CA VAL A 25 -21.20 0.95 -9.43
C VAL A 25 -19.79 0.64 -9.95
N SER A 26 -19.65 0.55 -11.29
CA SER A 26 -18.38 0.13 -11.91
C SER A 26 -17.42 1.29 -12.21
N VAL A 27 -17.84 2.54 -12.07
CA VAL A 27 -16.99 3.69 -12.35
C VAL A 27 -15.96 3.91 -11.24
N ARG A 28 -14.71 4.15 -11.62
CA ARG A 28 -13.64 4.51 -10.67
C ARG A 28 -13.88 5.92 -10.12
N LYS A 29 -14.15 6.04 -8.81
CA LYS A 29 -14.43 7.34 -8.14
C LYS A 29 -13.30 8.35 -8.38
N ALA A 30 -12.05 7.91 -8.30
CA ALA A 30 -10.87 8.75 -8.55
C ALA A 30 -10.89 9.43 -9.94
N ARG A 31 -11.35 8.71 -10.99
CA ARG A 31 -11.49 9.29 -12.33
C ARG A 31 -12.59 10.34 -12.42
N LEU A 32 -13.74 10.11 -11.75
CA LEU A 32 -14.79 11.12 -11.66
C LEU A 32 -14.32 12.36 -10.92
N GLU A 33 -13.54 12.18 -9.86
CA GLU A 33 -12.96 13.28 -9.09
C GLU A 33 -11.97 14.11 -9.90
N ALA A 34 -11.08 13.46 -10.64
CA ALA A 34 -10.17 14.13 -11.56
C ALA A 34 -10.91 14.94 -12.64
N MET A 35 -12.02 14.41 -13.18
CA MET A 35 -12.85 15.14 -14.15
C MET A 35 -13.62 16.30 -13.51
N LYS A 36 -14.15 16.15 -12.29
CA LYS A 36 -14.76 17.21 -11.49
C LYS A 36 -13.79 18.37 -11.27
N ASN A 37 -12.53 18.06 -10.90
CA ASN A 37 -11.48 19.06 -10.68
C ASN A 37 -11.11 19.81 -11.97
N LYS A 38 -11.33 19.20 -13.14
CA LYS A 38 -11.23 19.85 -14.48
C LYS A 38 -12.48 20.65 -14.87
N GLY A 39 -13.50 20.78 -13.98
CA GLY A 39 -14.70 21.58 -14.22
C GLY A 39 -15.90 20.83 -14.81
N ASP A 40 -15.87 19.49 -14.91
CA ASP A 40 -16.98 18.71 -15.45
C ASP A 40 -18.12 18.57 -14.44
N GLN A 41 -19.20 19.34 -14.66
CA GLN A 41 -20.42 19.34 -13.82
C GLN A 41 -21.14 17.98 -13.82
N LYS A 42 -21.07 17.22 -14.93
CA LYS A 42 -21.71 15.91 -15.04
C LYS A 42 -20.93 14.86 -14.24
N ALA A 43 -19.60 14.95 -14.23
CA ALA A 43 -18.75 14.12 -13.38
C ALA A 43 -18.99 14.41 -11.89
N ALA A 44 -19.16 15.69 -11.51
CA ALA A 44 -19.51 16.06 -10.14
C ALA A 44 -20.88 15.48 -9.71
N ALA A 45 -21.86 15.48 -10.61
CA ALA A 45 -23.17 14.87 -10.35
C ALA A 45 -23.08 13.34 -10.20
N ALA A 46 -22.31 12.67 -11.06
CA ALA A 46 -22.09 11.23 -10.99
C ALA A 46 -21.33 10.83 -9.70
N LEU A 47 -20.30 11.58 -9.32
CA LEU A 47 -19.57 11.37 -8.08
C LEU A 47 -20.47 11.47 -6.86
N LYS A 48 -21.33 12.50 -6.80
CA LYS A 48 -22.31 12.68 -5.69
C LYS A 48 -23.25 11.49 -5.53
N LEU A 49 -23.65 10.84 -6.63
CA LEU A 49 -24.46 9.62 -6.59
C LEU A 49 -23.63 8.42 -6.12
N ALA A 50 -22.38 8.30 -6.59
CA ALA A 50 -21.49 7.22 -6.23
C ALA A 50 -20.98 7.30 -4.77
N GLU A 51 -20.97 8.50 -4.16
CA GLU A 51 -20.67 8.73 -2.74
C GLU A 51 -21.79 8.25 -1.81
N ASN A 52 -23.04 8.17 -2.30
CA ASN A 52 -24.20 7.72 -1.54
C ASN A 52 -24.84 6.47 -2.19
N PRO A 53 -24.13 5.33 -2.24
CA PRO A 53 -24.53 4.17 -3.01
C PRO A 53 -25.83 3.55 -2.52
N GLU A 54 -26.07 3.48 -1.22
CA GLU A 54 -27.30 2.89 -0.65
C GLU A 54 -28.56 3.56 -1.17
N ARG A 55 -28.57 4.88 -1.15
CA ARG A 55 -29.74 5.68 -1.57
C ARG A 55 -29.98 5.58 -3.06
N PHE A 56 -28.92 5.62 -3.83
CA PHE A 56 -28.97 5.47 -5.27
C PHE A 56 -29.43 4.07 -5.68
N LEU A 57 -28.81 3.01 -5.14
CA LEU A 57 -29.13 1.61 -5.43
C LEU A 57 -30.58 1.29 -5.08
N SER A 58 -31.07 1.73 -3.91
CA SER A 58 -32.46 1.55 -3.52
C SER A 58 -33.45 2.20 -4.51
N THR A 59 -33.12 3.41 -5.01
CA THR A 59 -33.95 4.09 -6.02
C THR A 59 -34.01 3.29 -7.32
N VAL A 60 -32.86 2.81 -7.80
CA VAL A 60 -32.78 2.02 -9.03
C VAL A 60 -33.51 0.69 -8.88
N GLN A 61 -33.32 0.00 -7.75
CA GLN A 61 -33.97 -1.30 -7.47
C GLN A 61 -35.49 -1.18 -7.44
N ILE A 62 -36.03 -0.11 -6.83
CA ILE A 62 -37.48 0.17 -6.88
C ILE A 62 -37.93 0.35 -8.32
N GLY A 63 -37.17 1.11 -9.13
CA GLY A 63 -37.46 1.33 -10.54
C GLY A 63 -37.51 0.04 -11.35
N ILE A 64 -36.46 -0.79 -11.24
CA ILE A 64 -36.36 -2.09 -11.93
C ILE A 64 -37.52 -2.99 -11.54
N THR A 65 -37.78 -3.15 -10.25
CA THR A 65 -38.86 -4.01 -9.74
C THR A 65 -40.21 -3.55 -10.23
N LEU A 66 -40.53 -2.24 -10.13
CA LEU A 66 -41.79 -1.68 -10.57
C LEU A 66 -42.04 -1.90 -12.08
N VAL A 67 -41.01 -1.58 -12.89
CA VAL A 67 -41.09 -1.74 -14.35
C VAL A 67 -41.24 -3.20 -14.74
N SER A 68 -40.53 -4.12 -14.07
CA SER A 68 -40.61 -5.56 -14.33
C SER A 68 -42.02 -6.11 -14.03
N ILE A 69 -42.58 -5.71 -12.88
CA ILE A 69 -43.96 -6.10 -12.53
C ILE A 69 -44.96 -5.56 -13.56
N LEU A 70 -44.86 -4.28 -13.93
CA LEU A 70 -45.72 -3.67 -14.94
C LEU A 70 -45.60 -4.35 -16.29
N THR A 71 -44.39 -4.70 -16.70
CA THR A 71 -44.10 -5.43 -17.96
C THR A 71 -44.76 -6.80 -17.95
N GLY A 72 -44.66 -7.55 -16.87
CA GLY A 72 -45.26 -8.88 -16.72
C GLY A 72 -46.78 -8.83 -16.74
N LEU A 73 -47.39 -7.92 -15.95
CA LEU A 73 -48.86 -7.74 -15.90
C LEU A 73 -49.43 -7.30 -17.24
N TYR A 74 -48.81 -6.26 -17.84
CA TYR A 74 -49.27 -5.72 -19.12
C TYR A 74 -49.19 -6.74 -20.24
N SER A 75 -48.04 -7.47 -20.34
CA SER A 75 -47.85 -8.46 -21.40
C SER A 75 -48.81 -9.65 -21.24
N GLY A 76 -48.95 -10.20 -20.03
CA GLY A 76 -49.84 -11.34 -19.78
C GLY A 76 -51.28 -11.02 -20.08
N GLU A 77 -51.80 -9.83 -19.69
CA GLU A 77 -53.19 -9.48 -19.94
C GLU A 77 -53.50 -9.18 -21.41
N LYS A 78 -52.61 -8.49 -22.12
CA LYS A 78 -52.90 -8.04 -23.50
C LYS A 78 -52.56 -9.15 -24.52
N PHE A 79 -51.32 -9.60 -24.54
CA PHE A 79 -50.88 -10.58 -25.54
C PHE A 79 -51.36 -11.99 -25.24
N GLY A 80 -51.66 -12.32 -23.94
CA GLY A 80 -52.28 -13.60 -23.58
C GLY A 80 -53.66 -13.76 -24.22
N LYS A 81 -54.49 -12.71 -24.21
CA LYS A 81 -55.84 -12.71 -24.85
C LYS A 81 -55.70 -12.85 -26.40
N ASP A 82 -54.70 -12.30 -27.03
CA ASP A 82 -54.47 -12.39 -28.47
C ASP A 82 -54.00 -13.82 -28.88
N LEU A 83 -53.28 -14.53 -28.02
CA LEU A 83 -52.84 -15.89 -28.30
C LEU A 83 -53.85 -16.98 -27.91
N GLU A 84 -54.76 -16.71 -27.01
CA GLU A 84 -55.77 -17.65 -26.51
C GLU A 84 -56.63 -18.32 -27.63
N PRO A 85 -57.13 -17.58 -28.66
CA PRO A 85 -57.89 -18.19 -29.74
C PRO A 85 -57.11 -19.19 -30.56
N VAL A 86 -55.80 -19.02 -30.68
CA VAL A 86 -54.89 -19.93 -31.41
C VAL A 86 -54.73 -21.26 -30.65
N ILE A 87 -54.55 -21.17 -29.33
CA ILE A 87 -54.39 -22.35 -28.46
C ILE A 87 -55.71 -23.12 -28.33
N ALA A 88 -56.86 -22.42 -28.28
CA ALA A 88 -58.19 -23.00 -28.16
C ALA A 88 -58.59 -23.85 -29.40
N GLN A 89 -57.91 -23.69 -30.55
CA GLN A 89 -58.10 -24.55 -31.72
C GLN A 89 -57.66 -26.00 -31.50
N VAL A 90 -56.77 -26.23 -30.55
CA VAL A 90 -56.31 -27.56 -30.16
C VAL A 90 -57.28 -28.14 -29.15
N GLY A 91 -58.22 -28.98 -29.59
CA GLY A 91 -59.41 -29.40 -28.85
C GLY A 91 -59.20 -29.82 -27.38
N PHE A 92 -58.13 -30.54 -27.04
CA PHE A 92 -57.84 -30.98 -25.67
C PHE A 92 -57.23 -29.89 -24.80
N LEU A 93 -56.75 -28.77 -25.37
CA LEU A 93 -56.19 -27.62 -24.64
C LEU A 93 -57.21 -26.47 -24.44
N LYS A 94 -58.39 -26.56 -24.99
CA LYS A 94 -59.38 -25.51 -24.98
C LYS A 94 -59.74 -25.03 -23.58
N GLU A 95 -59.83 -25.92 -22.62
CA GLU A 95 -60.17 -25.63 -21.22
C GLU A 95 -59.06 -24.88 -20.50
N TYR A 96 -57.81 -25.05 -20.94
CA TYR A 96 -56.62 -24.41 -20.35
C TYR A 96 -56.03 -23.32 -21.27
N ALA A 97 -56.69 -22.95 -22.36
CA ALA A 97 -56.16 -22.10 -23.40
C ALA A 97 -55.73 -20.70 -22.85
N SER A 98 -56.49 -20.12 -21.95
CA SER A 98 -56.20 -18.82 -21.33
C SER A 98 -54.93 -18.92 -20.44
N THR A 99 -54.80 -19.92 -19.62
CA THR A 99 -53.65 -20.11 -18.73
C THR A 99 -52.38 -20.39 -19.52
N ILE A 100 -52.46 -21.26 -20.54
CA ILE A 100 -51.34 -21.63 -21.39
C ILE A 100 -50.86 -20.42 -22.21
N SER A 101 -51.78 -19.66 -22.83
CA SER A 101 -51.45 -18.48 -23.61
C SER A 101 -50.76 -17.43 -22.79
N THR A 102 -51.30 -17.12 -21.60
CA THR A 102 -50.68 -16.16 -20.67
C THR A 102 -49.31 -16.61 -20.23
N THR A 103 -49.14 -17.91 -19.88
CA THR A 103 -47.83 -18.44 -19.48
C THR A 103 -46.76 -18.33 -20.58
N ILE A 104 -47.16 -18.73 -21.82
CA ILE A 104 -46.24 -18.65 -22.97
C ILE A 104 -45.81 -17.19 -23.21
N VAL A 105 -46.76 -16.26 -23.21
CA VAL A 105 -46.45 -14.84 -23.41
C VAL A 105 -45.58 -14.29 -22.31
N VAL A 106 -45.87 -14.57 -21.04
CA VAL A 106 -45.06 -14.10 -19.91
C VAL A 106 -43.63 -14.66 -20.03
N VAL A 107 -43.44 -15.93 -20.35
CA VAL A 107 -42.10 -16.53 -20.54
C VAL A 107 -41.34 -15.86 -21.69
N LEU A 108 -41.98 -15.66 -22.84
CA LEU A 108 -41.34 -15.03 -24.01
C LEU A 108 -40.95 -13.55 -23.73
N VAL A 109 -41.85 -12.79 -23.12
CA VAL A 109 -41.62 -11.38 -22.79
C VAL A 109 -40.56 -11.26 -21.68
N THR A 110 -40.58 -12.13 -20.70
CA THR A 110 -39.54 -12.18 -19.66
C THR A 110 -38.18 -12.46 -20.27
N PHE A 111 -38.09 -13.44 -21.19
CA PHE A 111 -36.84 -13.75 -21.88
C PHE A 111 -36.32 -12.55 -22.71
N ALA A 112 -37.20 -11.90 -23.46
CA ALA A 112 -36.86 -10.68 -24.20
C ALA A 112 -36.44 -9.53 -23.28
N SER A 113 -37.12 -9.35 -22.15
CA SER A 113 -36.81 -8.34 -21.14
C SER A 113 -35.46 -8.58 -20.47
N ILE A 114 -35.12 -9.82 -20.16
CA ILE A 114 -33.79 -10.18 -19.61
C ILE A 114 -32.68 -9.83 -20.61
N ILE A 115 -32.86 -10.20 -21.89
CA ILE A 115 -31.82 -9.93 -22.89
C ILE A 115 -31.69 -8.44 -23.17
N LEU A 116 -32.77 -7.76 -23.55
CA LEU A 116 -32.78 -6.39 -24.01
C LEU A 116 -32.81 -5.37 -22.87
N GLY A 117 -33.45 -5.70 -21.76
CA GLY A 117 -33.63 -4.84 -20.60
C GLY A 117 -32.54 -4.99 -19.53
N GLU A 118 -31.77 -6.09 -19.55
CA GLU A 118 -30.78 -6.36 -18.49
C GLU A 118 -29.40 -6.75 -19.02
N LEU A 119 -29.25 -7.88 -19.75
CA LEU A 119 -27.92 -8.41 -20.11
C LEU A 119 -27.14 -7.47 -21.05
N ILE A 120 -27.79 -6.99 -22.12
CA ILE A 120 -27.16 -6.08 -23.07
C ILE A 120 -26.81 -4.74 -22.41
N PRO A 121 -27.74 -4.08 -21.68
CA PRO A 121 -27.46 -2.83 -20.94
C PRO A 121 -26.31 -2.98 -19.94
N LYS A 122 -26.26 -4.07 -19.18
CA LYS A 122 -25.15 -4.35 -18.25
C LYS A 122 -23.79 -4.38 -18.95
N ARG A 123 -23.68 -5.12 -20.06
CA ARG A 123 -22.41 -5.19 -20.81
C ARG A 123 -21.98 -3.83 -21.37
N ILE A 124 -22.92 -3.04 -21.91
CA ILE A 124 -22.63 -1.70 -22.41
C ILE A 124 -22.16 -0.78 -21.29
N ALA A 125 -22.78 -0.87 -20.11
CA ALA A 125 -22.41 -0.06 -18.95
C ALA A 125 -20.98 -0.36 -18.46
N LEU A 126 -20.59 -1.64 -18.38
CA LEU A 126 -19.25 -2.06 -17.99
C LEU A 126 -18.17 -1.55 -18.96
N LEU A 127 -18.43 -1.62 -20.28
CA LEU A 127 -17.48 -1.17 -21.30
C LEU A 127 -17.28 0.35 -21.33
N ARG A 128 -18.25 1.15 -20.88
CA ARG A 128 -18.25 2.62 -21.00
C ARG A 128 -18.75 3.33 -19.75
N ALA A 129 -18.39 2.78 -18.56
CA ALA A 129 -18.93 3.24 -17.27
C ALA A 129 -18.80 4.77 -17.06
N GLU A 130 -17.65 5.36 -17.39
CA GLU A 130 -17.41 6.81 -17.22
C GLU A 130 -18.31 7.69 -18.09
N LYS A 131 -18.48 7.34 -19.37
CA LYS A 131 -19.35 8.12 -20.27
C LYS A 131 -20.82 8.03 -19.86
N ILE A 132 -21.25 6.82 -19.51
CA ILE A 132 -22.65 6.53 -19.18
C ILE A 132 -22.99 7.13 -17.82
N SER A 133 -22.17 6.95 -16.79
CA SER A 133 -22.42 7.54 -15.47
C SER A 133 -22.61 9.05 -15.53
N ARG A 134 -21.79 9.75 -16.30
CA ARG A 134 -21.92 11.20 -16.53
C ARG A 134 -23.21 11.57 -17.29
N ALA A 135 -23.63 10.75 -18.26
CA ALA A 135 -24.84 11.02 -19.03
C ALA A 135 -26.13 10.80 -18.22
N VAL A 136 -26.15 9.76 -17.37
CA VAL A 136 -27.34 9.38 -16.60
C VAL A 136 -27.45 10.08 -15.23
N ALA A 137 -26.37 10.71 -14.74
CA ALA A 137 -26.32 11.30 -13.41
C ALA A 137 -27.40 12.38 -13.19
N GLY A 138 -27.63 13.26 -14.18
CA GLY A 138 -28.64 14.32 -14.10
C GLY A 138 -30.06 13.78 -13.94
N PRO A 139 -30.58 12.98 -14.89
CA PRO A 139 -31.88 12.33 -14.78
C PRO A 139 -32.04 11.51 -13.50
N MET A 140 -30.99 10.78 -13.10
CA MET A 140 -31.01 9.93 -11.92
C MET A 140 -31.09 10.73 -10.62
N MET A 141 -30.43 11.88 -10.51
CA MET A 141 -30.58 12.78 -9.34
C MET A 141 -32.02 13.28 -9.17
N VAL A 142 -32.67 13.60 -10.27
CA VAL A 142 -34.12 14.04 -10.22
C VAL A 142 -34.99 12.88 -9.73
N LEU A 143 -34.78 11.69 -10.32
CA LEU A 143 -35.53 10.49 -9.97
C LEU A 143 -35.30 10.06 -8.51
N SER A 144 -34.08 10.10 -8.03
CA SER A 144 -33.72 9.80 -6.64
C SER A 144 -34.37 10.79 -5.66
N ARG A 145 -34.58 12.06 -6.06
CA ARG A 145 -35.26 13.04 -5.24
C ARG A 145 -36.76 12.75 -5.17
N ILE A 146 -37.38 12.33 -6.28
CA ILE A 146 -38.79 11.94 -6.33
C ILE A 146 -39.06 10.68 -5.52
N ALA A 147 -38.18 9.67 -5.65
CA ALA A 147 -38.24 8.39 -4.95
C ALA A 147 -37.92 8.47 -3.45
N TYR A 148 -37.33 9.60 -3.00
CA TYR A 148 -36.84 9.77 -1.63
C TYR A 148 -37.78 9.32 -0.51
N PRO A 149 -39.09 9.70 -0.53
CA PRO A 149 -40.00 9.28 0.53
C PRO A 149 -40.14 7.76 0.64
N ILE A 150 -40.16 7.06 -0.51
CA ILE A 150 -40.28 5.60 -0.55
C ILE A 150 -38.95 4.96 -0.09
N VAL A 151 -37.80 5.46 -0.57
CA VAL A 151 -36.49 5.00 -0.15
C VAL A 151 -36.29 5.19 1.35
N ALA A 152 -36.70 6.35 1.90
CA ALA A 152 -36.60 6.62 3.33
C ALA A 152 -37.42 5.63 4.18
N LEU A 153 -38.61 5.28 3.72
CA LEU A 153 -39.47 4.28 4.38
C LEU A 153 -38.77 2.89 4.36
N LEU A 154 -38.25 2.48 3.21
CA LEU A 154 -37.53 1.18 3.08
C LEU A 154 -36.27 1.14 3.95
N SER A 155 -35.47 2.21 3.95
CA SER A 155 -34.30 2.33 4.81
C SER A 155 -34.66 2.27 6.29
N PHE A 156 -35.79 2.93 6.70
CA PHE A 156 -36.26 2.83 8.07
C PHE A 156 -36.58 1.37 8.47
N VAL A 157 -37.32 0.66 7.60
CA VAL A 157 -37.64 -0.77 7.84
C VAL A 157 -36.40 -1.63 7.90
N SER A 158 -35.46 -1.44 6.96
CA SER A 158 -34.18 -2.18 6.94
C SER A 158 -33.36 -1.94 8.21
N ASN A 159 -33.24 -0.68 8.64
CA ASN A 159 -32.52 -0.32 9.86
C ASN A 159 -33.19 -0.91 11.12
N LEU A 160 -34.53 -1.00 11.14
CA LEU A 160 -35.25 -1.66 12.21
C LEU A 160 -34.88 -3.16 12.29
N VAL A 161 -34.80 -3.84 11.15
CA VAL A 161 -34.37 -5.24 11.05
C VAL A 161 -32.92 -5.40 11.53
N PHE A 162 -31.97 -4.55 11.06
CA PHE A 162 -30.58 -4.58 11.50
C PHE A 162 -30.44 -4.37 13.01
N LYS A 163 -31.25 -3.47 13.58
CA LYS A 163 -31.29 -3.23 15.02
C LYS A 163 -31.80 -4.45 15.81
N ILE A 164 -32.82 -5.15 15.31
CA ILE A 164 -33.35 -6.37 15.92
C ILE A 164 -32.30 -7.48 15.93
N PHE A 165 -31.60 -7.67 14.80
CA PHE A 165 -30.57 -8.72 14.65
C PHE A 165 -29.19 -8.28 15.15
N LYS A 166 -29.04 -7.07 15.75
CA LYS A 166 -27.77 -6.52 16.26
C LYS A 166 -26.62 -6.55 15.22
N ILE A 167 -26.94 -6.40 13.95
CA ILE A 167 -25.96 -6.33 12.88
C ILE A 167 -25.29 -4.94 12.95
N LYS A 168 -23.98 -4.91 13.22
CA LYS A 168 -23.19 -3.67 13.15
C LYS A 168 -23.00 -3.31 11.68
N THR A 169 -23.57 -2.21 11.26
CA THR A 169 -23.23 -1.61 9.96
C THR A 169 -21.85 -0.97 10.09
N HIS A 170 -20.83 -1.58 9.50
CA HIS A 170 -19.52 -0.94 9.35
C HIS A 170 -19.67 0.15 8.28
N SER A 171 -19.59 1.39 8.69
CA SER A 171 -19.23 2.52 7.83
C SER A 171 -17.79 2.88 8.18
N ASP A 172 -16.99 3.15 7.16
CA ASP A 172 -15.59 3.58 7.18
C ASP A 172 -14.58 2.49 7.60
N SER A 173 -14.25 1.61 6.66
CA SER A 173 -12.91 1.05 6.64
C SER A 173 -11.96 2.20 6.28
N ALA A 174 -11.24 2.73 7.26
CA ALA A 174 -10.08 3.54 6.98
C ALA A 174 -9.19 2.75 6.01
N VAL A 175 -8.71 3.42 4.97
CA VAL A 175 -7.75 2.80 4.03
C VAL A 175 -6.56 2.33 4.85
N THR A 176 -6.25 1.04 4.78
CA THR A 176 -5.11 0.48 5.51
C THR A 176 -3.82 0.67 4.72
N GLU A 177 -2.69 0.53 5.40
CA GLU A 177 -1.38 0.60 4.75
C GLU A 177 -1.23 -0.48 3.69
N GLU A 178 -1.77 -1.68 3.94
CA GLU A 178 -1.78 -2.79 2.99
C GLU A 178 -2.56 -2.45 1.71
N GLU A 179 -3.71 -1.77 1.84
CA GLU A 179 -4.47 -1.31 0.67
C GLU A 179 -3.68 -0.29 -0.15
N ILE A 180 -2.92 0.62 0.51
CA ILE A 180 -2.07 1.58 -0.20
C ILE A 180 -0.93 0.84 -0.92
N LYS A 181 -0.25 -0.11 -0.27
CA LYS A 181 0.81 -0.93 -0.88
C LYS A 181 0.30 -1.72 -2.10
N MET A 182 -0.89 -2.32 -2.00
CA MET A 182 -1.53 -3.00 -3.15
C MET A 182 -1.79 -2.05 -4.33
N LEU A 183 -2.25 -0.82 -4.06
CA LEU A 183 -2.49 0.16 -5.12
C LEU A 183 -1.21 0.63 -5.80
N ILE A 184 -0.11 0.74 -5.05
CA ILE A 184 1.23 1.09 -5.58
C ILE A 184 1.73 -0.05 -6.47
N THR A 185 1.61 -1.30 -6.02
CA THR A 185 1.99 -2.49 -6.80
C THR A 185 1.18 -2.58 -8.10
N GLU A 186 -0.16 -2.41 -8.05
CA GLU A 186 -1.02 -2.34 -9.25
C GLU A 186 -0.58 -1.22 -10.19
N GLY A 187 -0.16 -0.07 -9.64
CA GLY A 187 0.36 1.07 -10.40
C GLY A 187 1.66 0.75 -11.12
N SER A 188 2.59 0.02 -10.49
CA SER A 188 3.85 -0.41 -11.07
C SER A 188 3.63 -1.46 -12.17
N GLU A 189 2.82 -2.48 -11.95
CA GLU A 189 2.46 -3.48 -12.96
C GLU A 189 1.84 -2.87 -14.23
N HIS A 190 1.14 -1.73 -14.11
CA HIS A 190 0.55 -1.01 -15.24
C HIS A 190 1.49 0.04 -15.87
N GLY A 191 2.71 0.21 -15.33
CA GLY A 191 3.70 1.17 -15.82
C GLY A 191 3.35 2.64 -15.55
N GLU A 192 2.47 2.92 -14.58
CA GLU A 192 2.14 4.28 -14.12
C GLU A 192 3.10 4.75 -13.01
N ILE A 193 3.77 3.82 -12.34
CA ILE A 193 4.80 4.01 -11.29
C ILE A 193 6.02 3.21 -11.74
N GLU A 194 7.20 3.82 -11.71
CA GLU A 194 8.47 3.12 -11.99
C GLU A 194 8.82 2.19 -10.80
N GLU A 195 9.59 1.12 -11.06
CA GLU A 195 9.94 0.16 -10.00
C GLU A 195 10.77 0.82 -8.90
N ASP A 196 11.71 1.69 -9.27
CA ASP A 196 12.52 2.47 -8.32
C ASP A 196 11.65 3.39 -7.44
N GLU A 197 10.58 3.98 -8.00
CA GLU A 197 9.63 4.80 -7.22
C GLU A 197 8.85 3.94 -6.22
N LYS A 198 8.43 2.75 -6.62
CA LYS A 198 7.75 1.78 -5.75
C LYS A 198 8.65 1.39 -4.57
N GLU A 199 9.92 1.03 -4.83
CA GLU A 199 10.87 0.68 -3.78
C GLU A 199 11.06 1.80 -2.77
N ILE A 200 11.23 3.05 -3.23
CA ILE A 200 11.35 4.21 -2.34
C ILE A 200 10.10 4.35 -1.46
N ILE A 201 8.91 4.18 -2.01
CA ILE A 201 7.66 4.28 -1.24
C ILE A 201 7.60 3.18 -0.18
N GLU A 202 7.97 1.95 -0.51
CA GLU A 202 8.01 0.82 0.44
C GLU A 202 8.99 1.09 1.57
N ARG A 203 10.19 1.60 1.27
CA ARG A 203 11.20 1.99 2.26
C ARG A 203 10.73 3.13 3.18
N VAL A 204 9.96 4.09 2.66
CA VAL A 204 9.35 5.15 3.48
C VAL A 204 8.34 4.60 4.49
N PHE A 205 7.53 3.60 4.11
CA PHE A 205 6.64 2.93 5.06
C PHE A 205 7.42 2.22 6.17
N HIS A 206 8.50 1.52 5.81
CA HIS A 206 9.35 0.84 6.78
C HIS A 206 10.07 1.79 7.74
N LEU A 207 10.46 2.99 7.26
CA LEU A 207 11.17 3.97 8.08
C LEU A 207 10.38 4.39 9.32
N GLY A 208 9.04 4.36 9.25
CA GLY A 208 8.16 4.73 10.37
C GLY A 208 8.40 3.93 11.63
N ASP A 209 8.62 2.63 11.46
CA ASP A 209 8.76 1.65 12.54
C ASP A 209 10.22 1.24 12.78
N ARG A 210 11.14 1.61 11.88
CA ARG A 210 12.56 1.22 11.96
C ARG A 210 13.25 1.89 13.14
N SER A 211 13.89 1.10 14.00
CA SER A 211 14.70 1.60 15.10
C SER A 211 15.94 2.35 14.59
N ILE A 212 16.37 3.39 15.31
CA ILE A 212 17.63 4.09 14.99
C ILE A 212 18.86 3.21 15.21
N THR A 213 18.76 2.18 16.07
CA THR A 213 19.84 1.22 16.32
C THR A 213 20.18 0.40 15.09
N SER A 214 19.18 0.14 14.23
CA SER A 214 19.39 -0.59 12.98
C SER A 214 20.07 0.23 11.87
N LEU A 215 20.18 1.54 12.04
CA LEU A 215 20.78 2.46 11.06
C LEU A 215 22.07 3.12 11.54
N MET A 216 22.47 2.88 12.80
CA MET A 216 23.62 3.55 13.39
C MET A 216 24.95 2.88 12.99
N THR A 217 25.99 3.67 12.92
CA THR A 217 27.35 3.15 13.03
C THR A 217 27.61 2.74 14.47
N HIS A 218 27.92 1.46 14.70
CA HIS A 218 28.15 0.94 16.04
C HIS A 218 29.38 1.59 16.68
N ARG A 219 29.40 1.71 18.01
CA ARG A 219 30.46 2.38 18.78
C ARG A 219 31.88 1.90 18.48
N THR A 220 32.05 0.62 18.12
CA THR A 220 33.35 0.00 17.79
C THR A 220 33.93 0.54 16.49
N ASP A 221 33.08 0.97 15.57
CA ASP A 221 33.44 1.37 14.22
C ASP A 221 33.50 2.91 14.08
N ILE A 222 33.18 3.65 15.16
CA ILE A 222 33.27 5.12 15.18
C ILE A 222 34.73 5.57 15.22
N VAL A 223 35.13 6.31 14.20
CA VAL A 223 36.41 7.01 14.17
C VAL A 223 36.29 8.34 14.93
N TRP A 224 37.03 8.49 16.01
CA TRP A 224 36.97 9.66 16.88
C TRP A 224 38.35 10.31 17.07
N VAL A 225 38.40 11.51 17.61
CA VAL A 225 39.61 12.29 17.90
C VAL A 225 39.65 12.69 19.37
N ASP A 226 40.87 12.75 19.92
CA ASP A 226 41.00 13.18 21.32
C ASP A 226 40.94 14.70 21.46
N LEU A 227 40.36 15.14 22.55
CA LEU A 227 40.20 16.58 22.91
C LEU A 227 41.55 17.32 22.93
N THR A 228 42.63 16.63 23.29
CA THR A 228 44.00 17.14 23.41
C THR A 228 44.77 17.14 22.11
N ASP A 229 44.28 16.50 21.07
CA ASP A 229 44.90 16.48 19.75
C ASP A 229 45.01 17.92 19.17
N THR A 230 46.05 18.10 18.34
CA THR A 230 46.21 19.37 17.59
C THR A 230 45.63 19.26 16.19
N VAL A 231 45.26 20.39 15.61
CA VAL A 231 44.78 20.42 14.22
C VAL A 231 45.79 19.86 13.24
N SER A 232 47.09 20.08 13.47
CA SER A 232 48.17 19.51 12.67
C SER A 232 48.20 17.99 12.71
N HIS A 233 48.04 17.41 13.91
CA HIS A 233 48.03 15.96 14.09
C HIS A 233 46.84 15.32 13.34
N LEU A 234 45.67 15.91 13.45
CA LEU A 234 44.47 15.41 12.81
C LEU A 234 44.54 15.52 11.27
N LYS A 235 45.08 16.62 10.72
CA LYS A 235 45.24 16.76 9.27
C LYS A 235 46.11 15.67 8.64
N ASN A 236 47.09 15.19 9.36
CA ASN A 236 47.97 14.12 8.88
C ASN A 236 47.27 12.72 8.88
N ARG A 237 46.15 12.60 9.56
CA ARG A 237 45.34 11.35 9.59
C ARG A 237 44.23 11.35 8.52
N PHE A 238 43.92 12.48 7.87
CA PHE A 238 42.86 12.59 6.86
C PHE A 238 43.11 11.79 5.58
N ASP A 239 44.39 11.37 5.32
CA ASP A 239 44.68 10.50 4.18
C ASP A 239 44.07 9.09 4.32
N GLN A 240 43.59 8.73 5.53
CA GLN A 240 43.04 7.41 5.82
C GLN A 240 41.47 7.44 5.93
N PHE A 241 40.92 8.57 6.43
CA PHE A 241 39.48 8.64 6.68
C PHE A 241 38.99 10.05 6.35
N VAL A 242 38.00 10.16 5.45
CA VAL A 242 37.45 11.48 5.04
C VAL A 242 35.97 11.53 5.45
N PHE A 243 35.70 11.97 6.68
CA PHE A 243 34.35 12.28 7.15
C PHE A 243 34.14 13.79 7.19
N SER A 244 32.87 14.25 7.13
CA SER A 244 32.53 15.67 7.24
C SER A 244 32.68 16.22 8.66
N ALA A 245 32.60 15.36 9.67
CA ALA A 245 32.81 15.68 11.09
C ALA A 245 33.33 14.46 11.85
N TYR A 246 34.02 14.71 12.96
CA TYR A 246 34.53 13.67 13.86
C TYR A 246 34.00 13.89 15.27
N PRO A 247 33.61 12.82 15.99
CA PRO A 247 33.38 12.83 17.43
C PRO A 247 34.67 13.23 18.17
N VAL A 248 34.52 14.09 19.18
CA VAL A 248 35.61 14.53 20.03
C VAL A 248 35.40 13.91 21.41
N CYS A 249 36.35 13.11 21.85
CA CYS A 249 36.29 12.39 23.11
C CYS A 249 37.45 12.80 24.04
N GLU A 250 37.34 12.53 25.32
CA GLU A 250 38.40 12.71 26.31
C GLU A 250 38.88 11.34 26.79
N GLY A 251 39.96 10.83 26.20
CA GLY A 251 40.63 9.58 26.56
C GLY A 251 39.91 8.32 26.06
N THR A 252 38.57 8.26 26.10
CA THR A 252 37.80 7.08 25.64
C THR A 252 36.57 7.53 24.86
N ILE A 253 36.06 6.62 24.02
CA ILE A 253 34.85 6.86 23.22
C ILE A 253 33.60 7.11 24.08
N ASP A 254 33.59 6.61 25.33
CA ASP A 254 32.48 6.78 26.25
C ASP A 254 32.37 8.20 26.82
N ASN A 255 33.43 9.03 26.69
CA ASN A 255 33.47 10.38 27.18
C ASN A 255 33.42 11.42 26.05
N ILE A 256 32.32 11.45 25.32
CA ILE A 256 32.11 12.37 24.19
C ILE A 256 31.92 13.79 24.71
N LYS A 257 32.71 14.73 24.20
CA LYS A 257 32.64 16.19 24.51
C LYS A 257 31.91 16.97 23.44
N GLY A 258 31.80 16.42 22.21
CA GLY A 258 31.14 17.09 21.11
C GLY A 258 31.58 16.57 19.74
N LEU A 259 31.48 17.46 18.76
CA LEU A 259 31.85 17.21 17.37
C LEU A 259 32.81 18.26 16.89
N VAL A 260 33.78 17.90 16.03
CA VAL A 260 34.58 18.83 15.23
C VAL A 260 34.28 18.63 13.76
N TYR A 261 34.00 19.71 13.04
CA TYR A 261 33.74 19.69 11.61
C TYR A 261 35.01 19.94 10.81
N VAL A 262 35.25 19.15 9.76
CA VAL A 262 36.42 19.28 8.87
C VAL A 262 36.50 20.71 8.27
N LYS A 263 35.39 21.31 7.92
CA LYS A 263 35.32 22.70 7.42
C LYS A 263 35.88 23.74 8.41
N ASP A 264 35.81 23.48 9.73
CA ASP A 264 36.35 24.35 10.75
C ASP A 264 37.86 24.11 10.92
N LEU A 265 38.32 22.87 10.80
CA LEU A 265 39.74 22.50 10.81
C LEU A 265 40.51 23.10 9.64
N LEU A 266 39.90 23.26 8.47
CA LEU A 266 40.54 23.89 7.31
C LEU A 266 40.88 25.37 7.54
N LYS A 267 40.10 26.04 8.41
CA LYS A 267 40.32 27.47 8.77
C LYS A 267 41.15 27.66 10.01
N ALA A 268 41.40 26.61 10.77
CA ALA A 268 42.11 26.67 12.05
C ALA A 268 43.63 26.69 11.86
N ARG A 269 44.35 27.28 12.84
CA ARG A 269 45.81 27.27 12.87
C ARG A 269 46.31 25.88 13.28
N PRO A 270 47.44 25.44 12.73
CA PRO A 270 48.00 24.09 12.99
C PRO A 270 48.23 23.75 14.46
N GLU A 271 48.55 24.74 15.27
CA GLU A 271 48.89 24.63 16.69
C GLU A 271 47.66 24.64 17.62
N MET A 272 46.48 24.98 17.11
CA MET A 272 45.24 24.97 17.90
C MET A 272 44.90 23.57 18.35
N THR A 273 44.37 23.44 19.55
CA THR A 273 43.84 22.18 20.06
C THR A 273 42.43 21.93 19.55
N ILE A 274 42.04 20.69 19.44
CA ILE A 274 40.68 20.32 19.03
C ILE A 274 39.65 20.87 20.02
N ALA A 275 40.00 20.98 21.32
CA ALA A 275 39.16 21.56 22.37
C ALA A 275 38.61 22.96 22.03
N GLU A 276 39.39 23.77 21.27
CA GLU A 276 38.99 25.12 20.88
C GLU A 276 37.94 25.18 19.76
N LEU A 277 37.70 24.04 19.07
CA LEU A 277 36.87 23.92 17.89
C LEU A 277 35.63 23.05 18.14
N VAL A 278 35.49 22.46 19.34
CA VAL A 278 34.40 21.54 19.67
C VAL A 278 33.07 22.26 19.61
N ARG A 279 32.11 21.63 18.97
CA ARG A 279 30.69 22.01 18.94
C ARG A 279 29.87 21.02 19.76
N PRO A 280 28.76 21.48 20.37
CA PRO A 280 27.88 20.60 21.12
C PRO A 280 27.37 19.42 20.27
N ALA A 281 27.35 18.23 20.87
CA ALA A 281 26.76 17.03 20.31
C ALA A 281 25.28 16.88 20.71
N MET A 282 24.51 16.24 19.87
CA MET A 282 23.15 15.82 20.16
C MET A 282 23.14 14.35 20.59
N PHE A 283 22.41 14.04 21.68
CA PHE A 283 22.23 12.69 22.16
C PHE A 283 20.76 12.31 22.09
N VAL A 284 20.47 11.06 21.73
CA VAL A 284 19.12 10.50 21.67
C VAL A 284 19.10 9.10 22.29
N PRO A 285 18.02 8.72 22.97
CA PRO A 285 17.84 7.35 23.47
C PRO A 285 17.69 6.36 22.30
N GLU A 286 18.16 5.12 22.51
CA GLU A 286 18.11 4.05 21.52
C GLU A 286 16.69 3.64 21.08
N ASN A 287 15.68 3.87 21.92
CA ASN A 287 14.29 3.51 21.66
C ASN A 287 13.54 4.49 20.71
N ASN A 288 14.24 5.45 20.07
CA ASN A 288 13.64 6.31 19.08
C ASN A 288 13.53 5.58 17.73
N THR A 289 12.51 5.97 16.93
CA THR A 289 12.42 5.52 15.53
C THR A 289 13.19 6.46 14.60
N ALA A 290 13.56 5.95 13.44
CA ALA A 290 14.26 6.74 12.41
C ALA A 290 13.44 7.98 11.99
N TYR A 291 12.11 7.85 11.90
CA TYR A 291 11.23 8.97 11.60
C TYR A 291 11.25 10.07 12.68
N GLN A 292 11.22 9.67 13.96
CA GLN A 292 11.31 10.63 15.07
C GLN A 292 12.65 11.39 15.07
N LEU A 293 13.73 10.69 14.74
CA LEU A 293 15.04 11.30 14.61
C LEU A 293 15.12 12.25 13.41
N LEU A 294 14.56 11.88 12.27
CA LEU A 294 14.46 12.75 11.09
C LEU A 294 13.75 14.08 11.43
N GLU A 295 12.64 14.03 12.16
CA GLU A 295 11.95 15.25 12.62
C GLU A 295 12.82 16.09 13.56
N ARG A 296 13.62 15.46 14.44
CA ARG A 296 14.59 16.19 15.28
C ARG A 296 15.69 16.85 14.47
N PHE A 297 16.26 16.18 13.48
CA PHE A 297 17.25 16.77 12.56
C PHE A 297 16.69 17.98 11.81
N LYS A 298 15.45 17.90 11.33
CA LYS A 298 14.75 19.05 10.69
C LYS A 298 14.57 20.24 11.64
N ALA A 299 14.18 19.95 12.89
CA ALA A 299 13.93 20.99 13.89
C ALA A 299 15.22 21.66 14.40
N THR A 300 16.28 20.87 14.66
CA THR A 300 17.53 21.37 15.27
C THR A 300 18.56 21.83 14.25
N LYS A 301 18.45 21.38 13.00
CA LYS A 301 19.46 21.52 11.93
C LYS A 301 20.83 20.93 12.30
N ILE A 302 20.86 20.02 13.26
CA ILE A 302 22.02 19.19 13.60
C ILE A 302 21.81 17.85 12.90
N HIS A 303 22.77 17.41 12.10
CA HIS A 303 22.62 16.25 11.22
C HIS A 303 23.43 15.03 11.67
N ILE A 304 23.93 15.06 12.89
CA ILE A 304 24.72 13.98 13.50
C ILE A 304 24.26 13.87 14.96
N CYS A 305 23.99 12.68 15.43
CA CYS A 305 23.71 12.45 16.85
C CYS A 305 24.32 11.13 17.36
N PHE A 306 24.45 11.06 18.67
CA PHE A 306 24.91 9.89 19.40
C PHE A 306 23.74 9.19 20.05
N ILE A 307 23.72 7.88 19.94
CA ILE A 307 22.69 7.02 20.50
C ILE A 307 23.20 6.49 21.83
N VAL A 308 22.39 6.62 22.87
CA VAL A 308 22.72 6.16 24.22
C VAL A 308 21.63 5.26 24.76
N ASN A 309 22.05 4.24 25.52
CA ASN A 309 21.10 3.39 26.23
C ASN A 309 20.60 4.05 27.55
N GLU A 310 19.74 3.37 28.32
CA GLU A 310 19.15 3.83 29.57
C GLU A 310 20.17 4.08 30.68
N TYR A 311 21.38 3.56 30.56
CA TYR A 311 22.49 3.77 31.50
C TYR A 311 23.36 4.94 31.09
N GLY A 312 23.10 5.58 29.93
CA GLY A 312 23.90 6.67 29.39
C GLY A 312 25.17 6.19 28.66
N THR A 313 25.30 4.88 28.41
CA THR A 313 26.41 4.32 27.62
C THR A 313 26.18 4.57 26.13
N LEU A 314 27.23 4.93 25.40
CA LEU A 314 27.18 5.10 23.96
C LEU A 314 26.99 3.75 23.27
N GLU A 315 25.96 3.66 22.42
CA GLU A 315 25.72 2.49 21.55
C GLU A 315 26.25 2.74 20.14
N GLY A 316 26.07 3.94 19.63
CA GLY A 316 26.51 4.28 18.28
C GLY A 316 26.32 5.74 17.91
N MET A 317 26.54 6.03 16.63
CA MET A 317 26.34 7.34 16.02
C MET A 317 25.47 7.16 14.77
N ILE A 318 24.59 8.12 14.52
CA ILE A 318 23.76 8.15 13.30
C ILE A 318 23.76 9.56 12.70
N THR A 319 23.77 9.60 11.37
CA THR A 319 23.71 10.87 10.62
C THR A 319 22.42 11.00 9.83
N LEU A 320 22.16 12.19 9.28
CA LEU A 320 21.04 12.39 8.37
C LEU A 320 21.22 11.57 7.09
N ASN A 321 22.46 11.36 6.64
CA ASN A 321 22.72 10.56 5.44
C ASN A 321 22.28 9.10 5.62
N ASP A 322 22.50 8.50 6.78
CA ASP A 322 22.12 7.12 7.06
C ASP A 322 20.60 6.95 6.99
N ILE A 323 19.84 7.97 7.45
CA ILE A 323 18.36 7.98 7.32
C ILE A 323 17.94 8.17 5.86
N LEU A 324 18.63 9.04 5.10
CA LEU A 324 18.30 9.24 3.68
C LEU A 324 18.64 8.01 2.85
N GLU A 325 19.72 7.34 3.16
CA GLU A 325 20.13 6.07 2.53
C GLU A 325 19.11 4.95 2.80
N ALA A 326 18.56 4.89 4.01
CA ALA A 326 17.46 3.98 4.34
C ALA A 326 16.17 4.24 3.53
N ILE A 327 15.99 5.44 2.97
CA ILE A 327 14.85 5.80 2.11
C ILE A 327 15.16 5.56 0.63
N VAL A 328 16.30 6.08 0.15
CA VAL A 328 16.63 6.12 -1.28
C VAL A 328 17.28 4.80 -1.72
N GLY A 329 17.86 4.06 -0.79
CA GLY A 329 18.74 2.93 -1.07
C GLY A 329 20.18 3.39 -1.12
N ASP A 330 21.05 2.45 -1.44
CA ASP A 330 22.49 2.70 -1.47
C ASP A 330 22.83 3.86 -2.42
N VAL A 331 23.37 4.92 -1.84
CA VAL A 331 23.93 6.08 -2.54
C VAL A 331 25.44 6.04 -2.32
N SER A 332 26.09 5.13 -3.05
CA SER A 332 27.53 4.87 -2.95
C SER A 332 28.36 6.15 -2.87
N GLN A 333 28.94 6.40 -1.72
CA GLN A 333 29.98 7.43 -1.60
C GLN A 333 31.34 6.78 -1.88
N VAL A 334 32.12 7.42 -2.76
CA VAL A 334 33.48 6.94 -3.11
C VAL A 334 34.31 6.79 -1.84
N GLY A 335 34.56 5.55 -1.38
CA GLY A 335 35.44 5.22 -0.26
C GLY A 335 34.77 4.70 1.02
N GLN A 336 33.46 4.42 1.02
CA GLN A 336 32.83 3.62 2.07
C GLN A 336 32.89 2.13 1.70
N GLU A 337 33.19 1.27 2.68
CA GLU A 337 33.04 -0.18 2.54
C GLU A 337 31.54 -0.47 2.47
N GLU A 338 31.07 -0.91 1.32
CA GLU A 338 29.69 -1.35 1.13
C GLU A 338 29.52 -2.74 1.74
N TYR A 339 28.41 -2.97 2.44
CA TYR A 339 27.99 -4.33 2.81
C TYR A 339 27.50 -5.03 1.53
N GLU A 340 28.39 -5.74 0.86
CA GLU A 340 28.12 -6.30 -0.46
C GLU A 340 27.45 -7.67 -0.38
N ILE A 341 26.47 -7.88 -1.26
CA ILE A 341 25.99 -9.19 -1.67
C ILE A 341 26.66 -9.51 -3.02
N VAL A 342 27.58 -10.45 -3.03
CA VAL A 342 28.33 -10.83 -4.23
C VAL A 342 27.84 -12.17 -4.74
N GLU A 343 27.21 -12.19 -5.91
CA GLU A 343 26.85 -13.44 -6.58
C GLU A 343 28.10 -14.14 -7.13
N ARG A 344 28.25 -15.41 -6.78
CA ARG A 344 29.37 -16.26 -7.22
C ARG A 344 29.00 -17.05 -8.48
N ALA A 345 29.99 -17.49 -9.22
CA ALA A 345 29.81 -18.25 -10.46
C ALA A 345 29.06 -19.59 -10.30
N ASP A 346 28.94 -20.09 -9.08
CA ASP A 346 28.21 -21.31 -8.74
C ASP A 346 26.75 -21.07 -8.33
N GLY A 347 26.29 -19.80 -8.40
CA GLY A 347 24.92 -19.39 -8.05
C GLY A 347 24.70 -19.27 -6.54
N THR A 348 25.74 -19.24 -5.74
CA THR A 348 25.71 -18.89 -4.32
C THR A 348 26.01 -17.40 -4.14
N PHE A 349 25.63 -16.82 -3.00
CA PHE A 349 25.85 -15.43 -2.67
C PHE A 349 26.76 -15.32 -1.45
N LEU A 350 27.87 -14.58 -1.60
CA LEU A 350 28.73 -14.22 -0.46
C LEU A 350 28.21 -12.89 0.08
N VAL A 351 27.75 -12.88 1.32
CA VAL A 351 27.05 -11.76 1.94
C VAL A 351 27.85 -11.27 3.14
N ASP A 352 28.03 -9.95 3.25
CA ASP A 352 28.53 -9.34 4.47
C ASP A 352 27.52 -9.56 5.61
N ALA A 353 27.96 -10.11 6.72
CA ALA A 353 27.07 -10.46 7.81
C ALA A 353 26.53 -9.24 8.57
N GLN A 354 27.10 -8.06 8.36
CA GLN A 354 26.64 -6.80 8.95
C GLN A 354 25.53 -6.13 8.14
N ILE A 355 25.19 -6.66 6.95
CA ILE A 355 24.06 -6.17 6.18
C ILE A 355 22.79 -6.23 7.03
N HIS A 356 21.94 -5.22 6.93
CA HIS A 356 20.64 -5.26 7.60
C HIS A 356 19.80 -6.43 7.08
N PHE A 357 19.18 -7.17 8.00
CA PHE A 357 18.43 -8.36 7.63
C PHE A 357 17.24 -8.04 6.71
N TYR A 358 16.64 -6.86 6.85
CA TYR A 358 15.64 -6.38 5.92
C TYR A 358 16.23 -6.17 4.51
N ASP A 359 17.39 -5.51 4.41
CA ASP A 359 18.01 -5.22 3.11
C ASP A 359 18.47 -6.52 2.42
N PHE A 360 18.95 -7.48 3.22
CA PHE A 360 19.22 -8.84 2.75
C PHE A 360 17.96 -9.52 2.17
N LEU A 361 16.84 -9.50 2.88
CA LEU A 361 15.60 -10.11 2.41
C LEU A 361 15.02 -9.36 1.20
N SER A 362 15.12 -8.03 1.17
CA SER A 362 14.66 -7.20 0.07
C SER A 362 15.44 -7.48 -1.22
N TYR A 363 16.74 -7.70 -1.14
CA TYR A 363 17.55 -8.08 -2.29
C TYR A 363 17.05 -9.37 -2.98
N PHE A 364 16.50 -10.29 -2.20
CA PHE A 364 15.90 -11.54 -2.70
C PHE A 364 14.38 -11.46 -2.90
N GLU A 365 13.78 -10.24 -2.90
CA GLU A 365 12.34 -10.02 -3.04
C GLU A 365 11.48 -10.73 -1.95
N ARG A 366 12.00 -10.81 -0.73
CA ARG A 366 11.41 -11.49 0.42
C ARG A 366 11.16 -10.57 1.63
N GLY A 367 11.16 -9.26 1.44
CA GLY A 367 10.95 -8.27 2.52
C GLY A 367 9.67 -8.49 3.34
N ASP A 368 8.64 -9.07 2.73
CA ASP A 368 7.37 -9.39 3.41
C ASP A 368 7.48 -10.45 4.52
N TRP A 369 8.59 -11.21 4.56
CA TRP A 369 8.77 -12.27 5.56
C TRP A 369 8.98 -11.74 6.98
N LEU A 370 9.35 -10.46 7.11
CA LEU A 370 9.56 -9.80 8.40
C LEU A 370 8.28 -9.39 9.14
N LYS A 371 7.15 -9.31 8.44
CA LYS A 371 5.89 -8.77 9.00
C LYS A 371 5.30 -9.57 10.19
N ASN A 372 5.79 -10.75 10.48
CA ASN A 372 5.18 -11.67 11.44
C ASN A 372 6.10 -12.13 12.58
N GLU A 373 7.32 -11.62 12.69
CA GLU A 373 8.27 -12.05 13.71
C GLU A 373 8.65 -10.84 14.59
N GLU A 374 8.55 -10.98 15.92
CA GLU A 374 9.18 -10.06 16.87
C GLU A 374 10.69 -10.17 16.66
N GLN A 375 11.34 -9.09 16.24
CA GLN A 375 12.75 -9.10 15.89
C GLN A 375 13.58 -8.56 17.04
N ASP A 376 14.43 -9.44 17.59
CA ASP A 376 15.46 -9.07 18.55
C ASP A 376 16.84 -8.86 17.87
N PHE A 377 16.87 -8.69 16.53
CA PHE A 377 18.10 -8.54 15.76
C PHE A 377 17.90 -7.58 14.56
N ASP A 378 18.95 -6.85 14.21
CA ASP A 378 18.94 -5.86 13.12
C ASP A 378 19.73 -6.32 11.88
N THR A 379 20.74 -7.20 12.04
CA THR A 379 21.66 -7.62 10.96
C THR A 379 21.54 -9.11 10.64
N LEU A 380 22.07 -9.53 9.50
CA LEU A 380 22.18 -10.95 9.14
C LEU A 380 23.02 -11.73 10.15
N ALA A 381 24.07 -11.12 10.73
CA ALA A 381 24.83 -11.71 11.83
C ALA A 381 23.94 -11.89 13.07
N GLY A 382 23.18 -10.87 13.45
CA GLY A 382 22.23 -10.93 14.56
C GLY A 382 21.17 -12.01 14.36
N PHE A 383 20.60 -12.10 13.17
CA PHE A 383 19.69 -13.19 12.78
C PHE A 383 20.34 -14.56 12.93
N THR A 384 21.57 -14.73 12.46
CA THR A 384 22.32 -16.00 12.56
C THR A 384 22.52 -16.40 14.02
N LEU A 385 22.94 -15.45 14.88
CA LEU A 385 23.11 -15.69 16.32
C LEU A 385 21.79 -16.05 17.01
N HIS A 386 20.71 -15.34 16.66
CA HIS A 386 19.39 -15.62 17.19
C HIS A 386 18.88 -17.01 16.79
N HIS A 387 19.11 -17.40 15.53
CA HIS A 387 18.65 -18.68 15.01
C HIS A 387 19.44 -19.86 15.56
N LEU A 388 20.76 -19.71 15.72
CA LEU A 388 21.65 -20.76 16.23
C LEU A 388 21.67 -20.84 17.78
N GLU A 389 21.26 -19.77 18.48
CA GLU A 389 21.30 -19.63 19.95
C GLU A 389 22.72 -19.75 20.55
N HIS A 390 23.77 -19.63 19.73
CA HIS A 390 25.16 -19.62 20.15
C HIS A 390 26.03 -18.90 19.11
N ILE A 391 27.31 -18.59 19.50
CA ILE A 391 28.29 -18.02 18.57
C ILE A 391 28.80 -19.15 17.68
N PRO A 392 28.59 -19.08 16.34
CA PRO A 392 28.95 -20.13 15.41
C PRO A 392 30.47 -20.21 15.19
N LEU A 393 30.89 -21.30 14.58
CA LEU A 393 32.25 -21.46 14.05
C LEU A 393 32.22 -21.36 12.51
N ALA A 394 33.36 -20.94 11.92
CA ALA A 394 33.49 -20.96 10.46
C ALA A 394 33.22 -22.36 9.91
N GLY A 395 32.41 -22.47 8.86
CA GLY A 395 31.94 -23.72 8.28
C GLY A 395 30.66 -24.27 8.89
N GLU A 396 30.08 -23.60 9.89
CA GLU A 396 28.77 -23.99 10.46
C GLU A 396 27.63 -23.60 9.52
N THR A 397 26.67 -24.51 9.36
CA THR A 397 25.56 -24.36 8.41
C THR A 397 24.22 -24.45 9.09
N PHE A 398 23.21 -23.72 8.58
CA PHE A 398 21.83 -23.84 9.00
C PHE A 398 20.89 -23.54 7.85
N GLU A 399 19.63 -23.92 7.98
CA GLU A 399 18.58 -23.66 6.99
C GLU A 399 17.47 -22.82 7.61
N TRP A 400 16.99 -21.86 6.86
CA TRP A 400 15.83 -21.10 7.22
C TRP A 400 14.98 -20.79 5.99
N ARG A 401 13.76 -21.28 5.96
CA ARG A 401 12.84 -21.20 4.81
C ARG A 401 13.52 -21.72 3.52
N ASP A 402 13.66 -20.85 2.51
CA ASP A 402 14.24 -21.21 1.21
C ASP A 402 15.76 -21.00 1.16
N PHE A 403 16.35 -20.50 2.25
CA PHE A 403 17.78 -20.19 2.31
C PHE A 403 18.55 -21.26 3.09
N HIS A 404 19.72 -21.61 2.55
CA HIS A 404 20.77 -22.37 3.22
C HIS A 404 21.93 -21.43 3.47
N PHE A 405 22.35 -21.30 4.72
CA PHE A 405 23.42 -20.43 5.18
C PHE A 405 24.63 -21.23 5.62
N GLU A 406 25.84 -20.71 5.32
CA GLU A 406 27.12 -21.21 5.81
C GLU A 406 27.97 -20.05 6.31
N VAL A 407 28.41 -20.08 7.55
CA VAL A 407 29.32 -19.08 8.11
C VAL A 407 30.70 -19.26 7.49
N MET A 408 31.13 -18.32 6.66
CA MET A 408 32.41 -18.44 5.91
C MET A 408 33.57 -17.87 6.68
N ASP A 409 33.40 -16.76 7.38
CA ASP A 409 34.50 -16.09 8.09
C ASP A 409 34.00 -15.47 9.40
N MET A 410 34.91 -15.45 10.38
CA MET A 410 34.70 -14.95 11.72
C MET A 410 35.85 -14.02 12.12
N ASP A 411 35.55 -12.80 12.53
CA ASP A 411 36.52 -11.90 13.14
C ASP A 411 36.38 -11.92 14.69
N GLY A 412 37.14 -12.84 15.28
CA GLY A 412 37.04 -13.15 16.70
C GLY A 412 35.70 -13.83 17.06
N GLN A 413 34.76 -13.09 17.67
CA GLN A 413 33.39 -13.55 17.97
C GLN A 413 32.35 -12.96 17.05
N ARG A 414 32.74 -12.09 16.10
CA ARG A 414 31.90 -11.43 15.13
C ARG A 414 31.81 -12.27 13.85
N ILE A 415 30.65 -12.48 13.32
CA ILE A 415 30.47 -13.09 12.00
C ILE A 415 30.81 -12.02 10.96
N ASP A 416 31.71 -12.30 10.04
CA ASP A 416 32.12 -11.37 8.98
C ASP A 416 31.43 -11.67 7.66
N LYS A 417 31.50 -12.92 7.18
CA LYS A 417 30.91 -13.31 5.90
C LYS A 417 30.06 -14.57 6.02
N ILE A 418 28.93 -14.56 5.35
CA ILE A 418 27.99 -15.70 5.25
C ILE A 418 27.78 -16.05 3.79
N LEU A 419 27.91 -17.35 3.46
CA LEU A 419 27.52 -17.87 2.17
C LEU A 419 26.05 -18.25 2.21
N VAL A 420 25.30 -17.76 1.24
CA VAL A 420 23.87 -18.01 1.12
C VAL A 420 23.60 -18.76 -0.18
N LYS A 421 22.82 -19.83 -0.09
CA LYS A 421 22.33 -20.59 -1.24
C LYS A 421 20.81 -20.64 -1.19
N ILE A 422 20.16 -20.34 -2.32
CA ILE A 422 18.70 -20.45 -2.45
C ILE A 422 18.36 -21.86 -2.92
N SER A 423 17.40 -22.51 -2.26
CA SER A 423 16.91 -23.84 -2.66
C SER A 423 16.23 -23.77 -4.03
N GLU A 424 16.59 -24.66 -4.95
CA GLU A 424 16.01 -24.73 -6.30
C GLU A 424 14.53 -25.08 -6.25
N GLY A 425 13.66 -24.08 -6.23
CA GLY A 425 12.21 -24.26 -6.24
C GLY A 425 11.43 -23.07 -6.78
N LEU A 426 12.08 -21.91 -6.88
CA LEU A 426 11.43 -20.64 -7.28
C LEU A 426 12.45 -19.75 -8.02
N LYS A 427 12.67 -20.04 -9.30
CA LYS A 427 13.17 -19.05 -10.26
C LYS A 427 12.02 -18.44 -11.01
#